data_e1b0243a187a84cfb36d91775acd2805
#
_entry.id   e1b0243a187a84cfb36d91775acd2805
#
_cell.length_a   1.000
_cell.length_b   1.000
_cell.length_c   1.000
_cell.angle_alpha   90.00
_cell.angle_beta   90.00
_cell.angle_gamma   90.00
#
_symmetry.space_group_name_H-M   'P 1'
#
loop_
_entity.id
_entity.type
_entity.pdbx_description
1 polymer ?
#
loop_
_entity_poly.entity_id
_entity_poly.type
_entity_poly.pdbx_seq_one_letter_code
_entity_poly.pdbx_strand_id
1 'polypeptide(L)'
;MPAGRSLQRERLRLYLRIIAVSAVLGAGYGFVLGLDGRSPLLNLLVGIVNSILIAGSIAGIEIFLLREGSSMKRLLGLPFVAVVLLKTLVYAAIIAAVISGGVRAFVLLFPGKVQAAPLDPNTELVTIGVSLATTLFFVVVLQAAGLLGRRTFRNLMLGRYRRPRAERRFFLFVDVIGSTAIAERLGPLEAHRFLAAVFSATAEPIAACRGEVYQYVGDEIVVTWTEAEGKPEARPLRCFFLMEAALLDLDGHFRSTFSAEPRLRAALHLGEVIAGEVGEVRRAIVYHGDVMNTASRLEQATRDAGVRFIASAAAVDALEKQPDLEYRDLGALALRGRKEPIRAWSVELSRP
;
A
#
# COMPACT_ATOMS: atom_id res chain seq x y z
N MET A 1 2.90 -4.38 21.57
CA MET A 1 2.77 -5.74 21.01
C MET A 1 1.46 -6.12 20.28
N PRO A 2 0.45 -5.27 20.02
CA PRO A 2 -0.73 -5.69 19.26
C PRO A 2 -0.68 -5.43 17.75
N ALA A 3 0.19 -4.54 17.26
CA ALA A 3 0.22 -4.14 15.85
C ALA A 3 0.60 -5.29 14.88
N GLY A 4 1.62 -6.08 15.18
CA GLY A 4 2.05 -7.18 14.31
C GLY A 4 1.00 -8.30 14.13
N ARG A 5 0.19 -8.58 15.15
CA ARG A 5 -0.88 -9.59 15.07
C ARG A 5 -2.09 -9.12 14.25
N SER A 6 -2.38 -7.82 14.24
CA SER A 6 -3.48 -7.26 13.45
C SER A 6 -3.16 -7.30 11.96
N LEU A 7 -1.93 -7.01 11.58
CA LEU A 7 -1.43 -7.04 10.20
C LEU A 7 -1.35 -8.45 9.62
N GLN A 8 -0.88 -9.42 10.41
CA GLN A 8 -0.90 -10.83 9.98
C GLN A 8 -2.34 -11.31 9.74
N ARG A 9 -3.30 -10.92 10.59
CA ARG A 9 -4.73 -11.22 10.39
C ARG A 9 -5.29 -10.56 9.14
N GLU A 10 -4.90 -9.33 8.83
CA GLU A 10 -5.35 -8.63 7.63
C GLU A 10 -4.78 -9.26 6.35
N ARG A 11 -3.49 -9.63 6.36
CA ARG A 11 -2.85 -10.38 5.28
C ARG A 11 -3.51 -11.74 5.05
N LEU A 12 -3.77 -12.47 6.13
CA LEU A 12 -4.47 -13.75 6.04
C LEU A 12 -5.88 -13.59 5.49
N ARG A 13 -6.63 -12.56 5.92
CA ARG A 13 -7.96 -12.25 5.37
C ARG A 13 -7.90 -11.91 3.88
N LEU A 14 -6.91 -11.13 3.45
CA LEU A 14 -6.71 -10.83 2.04
C LEU A 14 -6.39 -12.09 1.23
N TYR A 15 -5.48 -12.91 1.72
CA TYR A 15 -5.12 -14.19 1.13
C TYR A 15 -6.33 -15.11 0.97
N LEU A 16 -7.12 -15.29 2.03
CA LEU A 16 -8.32 -16.12 2.01
C LEU A 16 -9.40 -15.57 1.05
N ARG A 17 -9.55 -14.23 0.95
CA ARG A 17 -10.45 -13.61 -0.03
C ARG A 17 -10.02 -13.89 -1.46
N ILE A 18 -8.72 -13.80 -1.75
CA ILE A 18 -8.19 -14.12 -3.09
C ILE A 18 -8.49 -15.58 -3.44
N ILE A 19 -8.23 -16.50 -2.52
CA ILE A 19 -8.52 -17.92 -2.71
C ILE A 19 -10.03 -18.15 -2.94
N ALA A 20 -10.90 -17.55 -2.13
CA ALA A 20 -12.35 -17.71 -2.28
C ALA A 20 -12.87 -17.21 -3.64
N VAL A 21 -12.42 -16.03 -4.06
CA VAL A 21 -12.78 -15.46 -5.38
C VAL A 21 -12.25 -16.34 -6.51
N SER A 22 -11.01 -16.80 -6.40
CA SER A 22 -10.41 -17.69 -7.41
C SER A 22 -11.12 -19.05 -7.50
N ALA A 23 -11.56 -19.61 -6.37
CA ALA A 23 -12.34 -20.84 -6.36
C ALA A 23 -13.68 -20.69 -7.10
N VAL A 24 -14.38 -19.56 -6.91
CA VAL A 24 -15.64 -19.27 -7.63
C VAL A 24 -15.39 -19.12 -9.13
N LEU A 25 -14.35 -18.37 -9.52
CA LEU A 25 -13.99 -18.21 -10.93
C LEU A 25 -13.56 -19.53 -11.57
N GLY A 26 -12.81 -20.35 -10.84
CA GLY A 26 -12.40 -21.67 -11.28
C GLY A 26 -13.57 -22.64 -11.43
N ALA A 27 -14.55 -22.58 -10.54
CA ALA A 27 -15.79 -23.33 -10.65
C ALA A 27 -16.56 -22.96 -11.93
N GLY A 28 -16.73 -21.65 -12.18
CA GLY A 28 -17.38 -21.15 -13.40
C GLY A 28 -16.68 -21.59 -14.68
N TYR A 29 -15.36 -21.47 -14.73
CA TYR A 29 -14.56 -21.91 -15.87
C TYR A 29 -14.66 -23.43 -16.08
N GLY A 30 -14.50 -24.22 -15.02
CA GLY A 30 -14.62 -25.68 -15.08
C GLY A 30 -16.01 -26.13 -15.49
N PHE A 31 -17.08 -25.47 -15.04
CA PHE A 31 -18.44 -25.72 -15.44
C PHE A 31 -18.64 -25.48 -16.96
N VAL A 32 -18.17 -24.35 -17.47
CA VAL A 32 -18.27 -24.02 -18.92
C VAL A 32 -17.53 -25.03 -19.76
N LEU A 33 -16.35 -25.48 -19.38
CA LEU A 33 -15.61 -26.53 -20.09
C LEU A 33 -16.31 -27.90 -20.00
N GLY A 34 -17.14 -28.10 -18.98
CA GLY A 34 -17.92 -29.33 -18.80
C GLY A 34 -19.18 -29.43 -19.68
N LEU A 35 -19.63 -28.34 -20.30
CA LEU A 35 -20.84 -28.32 -21.16
C LEU A 35 -20.65 -29.08 -22.48
N ASP A 36 -19.42 -29.29 -22.90
CA ASP A 36 -19.10 -30.03 -24.15
C ASP A 36 -19.15 -31.56 -24.00
N GLY A 37 -20.01 -32.07 -23.11
CA GLY A 37 -20.33 -33.52 -23.01
C GLY A 37 -19.47 -34.34 -22.06
N ARG A 38 -18.58 -33.72 -21.30
CA ARG A 38 -17.80 -34.34 -20.21
C ARG A 38 -18.41 -33.97 -18.87
N SER A 39 -18.39 -34.87 -17.88
CA SER A 39 -19.01 -34.70 -16.54
C SER A 39 -18.87 -33.29 -16.00
N PRO A 40 -19.90 -32.43 -16.00
CA PRO A 40 -19.77 -31.01 -15.63
C PRO A 40 -19.33 -30.84 -14.17
N LEU A 41 -19.76 -31.80 -13.32
CA LEU A 41 -19.39 -31.78 -11.89
C LEU A 41 -17.90 -32.01 -11.66
N LEU A 42 -17.27 -32.83 -12.46
CA LEU A 42 -15.86 -33.18 -12.36
C LEU A 42 -14.98 -32.06 -12.84
N ASN A 43 -15.33 -31.46 -14.00
CA ASN A 43 -14.60 -30.27 -14.50
C ASN A 43 -14.72 -29.05 -13.57
N LEU A 44 -15.88 -28.90 -12.92
CA LEU A 44 -16.08 -27.89 -11.89
C LEU A 44 -15.12 -28.08 -10.71
N LEU A 45 -14.98 -29.32 -10.18
CA LEU A 45 -14.06 -29.63 -9.10
C LEU A 45 -12.59 -29.41 -9.51
N VAL A 46 -12.20 -29.85 -10.70
CA VAL A 46 -10.85 -29.63 -11.23
C VAL A 46 -10.57 -28.14 -11.39
N GLY A 47 -11.52 -27.36 -11.88
CA GLY A 47 -11.42 -25.90 -12.01
C GLY A 47 -11.24 -25.23 -10.66
N ILE A 48 -11.98 -25.63 -9.63
CA ILE A 48 -11.84 -25.12 -8.26
C ILE A 48 -10.43 -25.42 -7.71
N VAL A 49 -10.02 -26.69 -7.77
CA VAL A 49 -8.72 -27.12 -7.21
C VAL A 49 -7.56 -26.41 -7.90
N ASN A 50 -7.53 -26.38 -9.23
CA ASN A 50 -6.48 -25.70 -9.98
C ASN A 50 -6.44 -24.20 -9.66
N SER A 51 -7.59 -23.54 -9.59
CA SER A 51 -7.64 -22.10 -9.27
C SER A 51 -7.15 -21.80 -7.85
N ILE A 52 -7.50 -22.64 -6.87
CA ILE A 52 -7.01 -22.51 -5.48
C ILE A 52 -5.49 -22.70 -5.44
N LEU A 53 -4.96 -23.70 -6.11
CA LEU A 53 -3.52 -23.99 -6.12
C LEU A 53 -2.74 -22.86 -6.81
N ILE A 54 -3.20 -22.40 -7.98
CA ILE A 54 -2.52 -21.31 -8.72
C ILE A 54 -2.59 -20.01 -7.92
N ALA A 55 -3.80 -19.57 -7.56
CA ALA A 55 -3.99 -18.30 -6.85
C ALA A 55 -3.37 -18.33 -5.45
N GLY A 56 -3.45 -19.47 -4.75
CA GLY A 56 -2.85 -19.64 -3.42
C GLY A 56 -1.33 -19.56 -3.48
N SER A 57 -0.69 -20.21 -4.45
CA SER A 57 0.76 -20.16 -4.62
C SER A 57 1.23 -18.75 -4.98
N ILE A 58 0.61 -18.10 -5.96
CA ILE A 58 0.98 -16.75 -6.41
C ILE A 58 0.72 -15.71 -5.32
N ALA A 59 -0.46 -15.74 -4.69
CA ALA A 59 -0.78 -14.82 -3.59
C ALA A 59 0.09 -15.09 -2.36
N GLY A 60 0.45 -16.35 -2.08
CA GLY A 60 1.39 -16.70 -1.02
C GLY A 60 2.76 -16.09 -1.24
N ILE A 61 3.31 -16.21 -2.44
CA ILE A 61 4.58 -15.58 -2.83
C ILE A 61 4.50 -14.04 -2.67
N GLU A 62 3.44 -13.40 -3.21
CA GLU A 62 3.30 -11.93 -3.18
C GLU A 62 3.09 -11.38 -1.77
N ILE A 63 2.27 -12.03 -0.96
CA ILE A 63 1.85 -11.50 0.35
C ILE A 63 2.87 -11.84 1.45
N PHE A 64 3.44 -13.04 1.42
CA PHE A 64 4.27 -13.54 2.51
C PHE A 64 5.77 -13.57 2.17
N LEU A 65 6.16 -13.93 0.94
CA LEU A 65 7.57 -14.11 0.59
C LEU A 65 8.23 -12.80 0.12
N LEU A 66 7.54 -12.04 -0.74
CA LEU A 66 8.13 -10.85 -1.36
C LEU A 66 8.00 -9.59 -0.48
N ARG A 67 7.10 -9.58 0.49
CA ARG A 67 6.83 -8.40 1.32
C ARG A 67 7.65 -8.32 2.61
N GLU A 68 8.29 -9.39 3.06
CA GLU A 68 8.93 -9.49 4.39
C GLU A 68 10.44 -9.74 4.39
N GLY A 69 11.16 -9.68 3.27
CA GLY A 69 12.52 -10.17 3.31
C GLY A 69 13.58 -9.35 2.59
N SER A 70 14.83 -9.73 2.87
CA SER A 70 16.01 -9.36 2.08
C SER A 70 15.85 -9.62 0.57
N SER A 71 14.97 -10.55 0.20
CA SER A 71 14.59 -10.86 -1.17
C SER A 71 13.90 -9.69 -1.87
N MET A 72 13.02 -8.94 -1.18
CA MET A 72 12.40 -7.74 -1.74
C MET A 72 13.45 -6.63 -1.98
N LYS A 73 14.40 -6.43 -1.05
CA LYS A 73 15.47 -5.44 -1.25
C LYS A 73 16.35 -5.77 -2.45
N ARG A 74 16.62 -7.06 -2.73
CA ARG A 74 17.33 -7.50 -3.93
C ARG A 74 16.49 -7.33 -5.19
N LEU A 75 15.20 -7.63 -5.15
CA LEU A 75 14.28 -7.42 -6.28
C LEU A 75 14.13 -5.93 -6.62
N LEU A 76 14.04 -5.06 -5.62
CA LEU A 76 13.95 -3.60 -5.80
C LEU A 76 15.21 -3.00 -6.44
N GLY A 77 16.36 -3.69 -6.36
CA GLY A 77 17.58 -3.32 -7.07
C GLY A 77 17.59 -3.68 -8.56
N LEU A 78 16.62 -4.48 -9.04
CA LEU A 78 16.51 -4.87 -10.44
C LEU A 78 15.70 -3.86 -11.25
N PRO A 79 16.01 -3.67 -12.55
CA PRO A 79 15.16 -2.88 -13.44
C PRO A 79 13.74 -3.44 -13.48
N PHE A 80 12.74 -2.55 -13.62
CA PHE A 80 11.32 -2.92 -13.68
C PHE A 80 11.03 -4.09 -14.63
N VAL A 81 11.61 -4.04 -15.83
CA VAL A 81 11.44 -5.10 -16.83
C VAL A 81 11.96 -6.45 -16.33
N ALA A 82 13.11 -6.47 -15.66
CA ALA A 82 13.67 -7.70 -15.11
C ALA A 82 12.78 -8.31 -14.02
N VAL A 83 12.18 -7.48 -13.15
CA VAL A 83 11.23 -7.92 -12.13
C VAL A 83 9.96 -8.50 -12.76
N VAL A 84 9.42 -7.84 -13.79
CA VAL A 84 8.25 -8.31 -14.55
C VAL A 84 8.53 -9.66 -15.19
N LEU A 85 9.65 -9.78 -15.92
CA LEU A 85 10.02 -11.03 -16.59
C LEU A 85 10.24 -12.18 -15.60
N LEU A 86 10.97 -11.92 -14.51
CA LEU A 86 11.21 -12.94 -13.47
C LEU A 86 9.91 -13.44 -12.85
N LYS A 87 9.02 -12.52 -12.45
CA LYS A 87 7.72 -12.89 -11.89
C LYS A 87 6.87 -13.64 -12.90
N THR A 88 6.85 -13.19 -14.17
CA THR A 88 6.11 -13.86 -15.24
C THR A 88 6.59 -15.30 -15.43
N LEU A 89 7.90 -15.53 -15.46
CA LEU A 89 8.48 -16.87 -15.57
C LEU A 89 8.13 -17.76 -14.38
N VAL A 90 8.26 -17.25 -13.16
CA VAL A 90 7.92 -18.01 -11.94
C VAL A 90 6.44 -18.37 -11.91
N TYR A 91 5.56 -17.42 -12.24
CA TYR A 91 4.11 -17.68 -12.23
C TYR A 91 3.69 -18.60 -13.36
N ALA A 92 4.29 -18.46 -14.55
CA ALA A 92 4.08 -19.38 -15.65
C ALA A 92 4.51 -20.81 -15.29
N ALA A 93 5.64 -20.97 -14.62
CA ALA A 93 6.09 -22.28 -14.14
C ALA A 93 5.13 -22.89 -13.10
N ILE A 94 4.59 -22.08 -12.17
CA ILE A 94 3.57 -22.53 -11.21
C ILE A 94 2.30 -22.97 -11.94
N ILE A 95 1.83 -22.19 -12.89
CA ILE A 95 0.63 -22.49 -13.68
C ILE A 95 0.82 -23.79 -14.46
N ALA A 96 1.94 -23.92 -15.17
CA ALA A 96 2.26 -25.13 -15.92
C ALA A 96 2.37 -26.36 -15.00
N ALA A 97 3.03 -26.25 -13.85
CA ALA A 97 3.15 -27.36 -12.89
C ALA A 97 1.81 -27.78 -12.31
N VAL A 98 0.90 -26.83 -11.98
CA VAL A 98 -0.42 -27.14 -11.44
C VAL A 98 -1.30 -27.77 -12.50
N ILE A 99 -1.31 -27.23 -13.73
CA ILE A 99 -2.14 -27.79 -14.82
C ILE A 99 -1.65 -29.19 -15.18
N SER A 100 -0.35 -29.36 -15.46
CA SER A 100 0.22 -30.66 -15.85
C SER A 100 0.14 -31.69 -14.70
N GLY A 101 0.40 -31.26 -13.46
CA GLY A 101 0.32 -32.09 -12.27
C GLY A 101 -1.12 -32.46 -11.95
N GLY A 102 -2.06 -31.54 -12.08
CA GLY A 102 -3.48 -31.76 -11.87
C GLY A 102 -4.06 -32.79 -12.84
N VAL A 103 -3.72 -32.70 -14.12
CA VAL A 103 -4.13 -33.68 -15.13
C VAL A 103 -3.57 -35.07 -14.79
N ARG A 104 -2.27 -35.17 -14.45
CA ARG A 104 -1.65 -36.46 -14.08
C ARG A 104 -2.24 -37.05 -12.81
N ALA A 105 -2.41 -36.26 -11.78
CA ALA A 105 -3.03 -36.70 -10.52
C ALA A 105 -4.46 -37.20 -10.77
N PHE A 106 -5.20 -36.52 -11.62
CA PHE A 106 -6.55 -36.87 -11.96
C PHE A 106 -6.65 -38.21 -12.71
N VAL A 107 -5.77 -38.42 -13.69
CA VAL A 107 -5.68 -39.71 -14.42
C VAL A 107 -5.32 -40.86 -13.48
N LEU A 108 -4.45 -40.63 -12.51
CA LEU A 108 -4.07 -41.65 -11.52
C LEU A 108 -5.17 -41.96 -10.51
N LEU A 109 -5.95 -40.95 -10.09
CA LEU A 109 -7.02 -41.12 -9.09
C LEU A 109 -8.33 -41.71 -9.69
N PHE A 110 -8.56 -41.51 -10.99
CA PHE A 110 -9.77 -41.93 -11.68
C PHE A 110 -9.45 -42.68 -12.97
N PRO A 111 -8.77 -43.84 -12.87
CA PRO A 111 -8.42 -44.64 -14.03
C PRO A 111 -9.71 -45.08 -14.78
N GLY A 112 -9.76 -44.78 -16.06
CA GLY A 112 -10.91 -45.15 -16.94
C GLY A 112 -12.05 -44.15 -17.03
N LYS A 113 -12.08 -43.07 -16.22
CA LYS A 113 -13.08 -42.00 -16.34
C LYS A 113 -12.63 -40.82 -17.18
N VAL A 114 -11.36 -40.78 -17.50
CA VAL A 114 -10.76 -39.78 -18.37
C VAL A 114 -10.07 -40.52 -19.52
N GLN A 115 -10.69 -40.52 -20.67
CA GLN A 115 -9.89 -40.55 -21.88
C GLN A 115 -9.21 -39.18 -21.94
N ALA A 116 -8.04 -39.09 -21.31
CA ALA A 116 -7.12 -38.01 -21.59
C ALA A 116 -6.62 -38.23 -23.02
N ALA A 117 -7.47 -37.85 -23.98
CA ALA A 117 -6.95 -37.63 -25.32
C ALA A 117 -5.80 -36.63 -25.12
N PRO A 118 -4.58 -36.94 -25.58
CA PRO A 118 -3.49 -35.95 -25.57
C PRO A 118 -4.08 -34.73 -26.23
N LEU A 119 -3.95 -33.58 -25.55
CA LEU A 119 -4.35 -32.29 -26.13
C LEU A 119 -3.62 -32.23 -27.48
N ASP A 120 -4.34 -31.94 -28.55
CA ASP A 120 -3.70 -31.66 -29.84
C ASP A 120 -2.56 -30.64 -29.56
N PRO A 121 -1.35 -30.87 -30.10
CA PRO A 121 -0.20 -30.00 -29.85
C PRO A 121 -0.49 -28.50 -30.09
N ASN A 122 -1.38 -28.20 -31.04
CA ASN A 122 -1.82 -26.83 -31.30
C ASN A 122 -2.67 -26.26 -30.14
N THR A 123 -3.56 -27.07 -29.56
CA THR A 123 -4.39 -26.69 -28.42
C THR A 123 -3.52 -26.49 -27.18
N GLU A 124 -2.51 -27.30 -26.96
CA GLU A 124 -1.56 -27.16 -25.87
C GLU A 124 -0.74 -25.87 -26.01
N LEU A 125 -0.22 -25.59 -27.21
CA LEU A 125 0.54 -24.37 -27.51
C LEU A 125 -0.31 -23.11 -27.32
N VAL A 126 -1.57 -23.12 -27.78
CA VAL A 126 -2.51 -22.00 -27.58
C VAL A 126 -2.79 -21.79 -26.09
N THR A 127 -3.03 -22.85 -25.33
CA THR A 127 -3.30 -22.77 -23.89
C THR A 127 -2.11 -22.19 -23.14
N ILE A 128 -0.91 -22.63 -23.45
CA ILE A 128 0.33 -22.06 -22.86
C ILE A 128 0.47 -20.58 -23.25
N GLY A 129 0.25 -20.24 -24.50
CA GLY A 129 0.34 -18.85 -24.98
C GLY A 129 -0.65 -17.92 -24.29
N VAL A 130 -1.91 -18.34 -24.17
CA VAL A 130 -2.96 -17.58 -23.46
C VAL A 130 -2.63 -17.44 -21.97
N SER A 131 -2.15 -18.51 -21.33
CA SER A 131 -1.75 -18.48 -19.92
C SER A 131 -0.59 -17.52 -19.66
N LEU A 132 0.44 -17.54 -20.53
CA LEU A 132 1.57 -16.62 -20.47
C LEU A 132 1.13 -15.17 -20.67
N ALA A 133 0.32 -14.89 -21.70
CA ALA A 133 -0.17 -13.55 -21.98
C ALA A 133 -1.03 -13.00 -20.82
N THR A 134 -1.91 -13.83 -20.27
CA THR A 134 -2.74 -13.47 -19.12
C THR A 134 -1.88 -13.21 -17.87
N THR A 135 -0.90 -14.06 -17.62
CA THR A 135 0.03 -13.90 -16.49
C THR A 135 0.83 -12.61 -16.62
N LEU A 136 1.39 -12.35 -17.78
CA LEU A 136 2.15 -11.13 -18.08
C LEU A 136 1.27 -9.88 -17.85
N PHE A 137 0.04 -9.89 -18.38
CA PHE A 137 -0.91 -8.80 -18.19
C PHE A 137 -1.15 -8.50 -16.70
N PHE A 138 -1.46 -9.52 -15.89
CA PHE A 138 -1.69 -9.32 -14.47
C PHE A 138 -0.42 -8.86 -13.73
N VAL A 139 0.75 -9.41 -14.05
CA VAL A 139 2.01 -8.97 -13.45
C VAL A 139 2.27 -7.50 -13.75
N VAL A 140 2.10 -7.06 -14.99
CA VAL A 140 2.27 -5.65 -15.39
C VAL A 140 1.30 -4.76 -14.64
N VAL A 141 0.01 -5.12 -14.58
CA VAL A 141 -1.03 -4.36 -13.86
C VAL A 141 -0.70 -4.25 -12.37
N LEU A 142 -0.31 -5.35 -11.73
CA LEU A 142 0.03 -5.34 -10.30
C LEU A 142 1.30 -4.52 -10.01
N GLN A 143 2.30 -4.58 -10.88
CA GLN A 143 3.50 -3.78 -10.75
C GLN A 143 3.24 -2.29 -10.99
N ALA A 144 2.44 -1.94 -12.00
CA ALA A 144 2.02 -0.57 -12.24
C ALA A 144 1.23 0.00 -11.05
N ALA A 145 0.30 -0.80 -10.49
CA ALA A 145 -0.42 -0.45 -9.28
C ALA A 145 0.51 -0.27 -8.06
N GLY A 146 1.61 -1.02 -7.98
CA GLY A 146 2.64 -0.86 -6.95
C GLY A 146 3.42 0.44 -7.08
N LEU A 147 3.78 0.84 -8.31
CA LEU A 147 4.52 2.09 -8.58
C LEU A 147 3.69 3.35 -8.32
N LEU A 148 2.42 3.35 -8.70
CA LEU A 148 1.52 4.49 -8.55
C LEU A 148 0.85 4.56 -7.17
N GLY A 149 0.93 3.47 -6.40
CA GLY A 149 0.07 3.27 -5.23
C GLY A 149 -1.31 2.72 -5.65
N ARG A 150 -1.77 1.66 -4.98
CA ARG A 150 -3.00 0.91 -5.34
C ARG A 150 -4.24 1.81 -5.44
N ARG A 151 -4.33 2.82 -4.60
CA ARG A 151 -5.47 3.72 -4.54
C ARG A 151 -5.43 4.73 -5.69
N THR A 152 -4.29 5.37 -5.89
CA THR A 152 -4.05 6.29 -7.02
C THR A 152 -4.28 5.57 -8.34
N PHE A 153 -3.72 4.36 -8.52
CA PHE A 153 -3.94 3.52 -9.69
C PHE A 153 -5.43 3.25 -9.93
N ARG A 154 -6.16 2.81 -8.90
CA ARG A 154 -7.61 2.56 -9.00
C ARG A 154 -8.38 3.82 -9.39
N ASN A 155 -8.08 4.95 -8.76
CA ASN A 155 -8.76 6.23 -9.02
C ASN A 155 -8.51 6.71 -10.45
N LEU A 156 -7.28 6.54 -10.98
CA LEU A 156 -6.95 6.83 -12.38
C LEU A 156 -7.68 5.88 -13.33
N MET A 157 -7.68 4.57 -13.07
CA MET A 157 -8.38 3.59 -13.91
C MET A 157 -9.89 3.83 -13.98
N LEU A 158 -10.50 4.21 -12.85
CA LEU A 158 -11.93 4.54 -12.79
C LEU A 158 -12.25 5.96 -13.28
N GLY A 159 -11.24 6.76 -13.64
CA GLY A 159 -11.42 8.14 -14.07
C GLY A 159 -12.08 9.03 -13.01
N ARG A 160 -11.91 8.70 -11.71
CA ARG A 160 -12.62 9.37 -10.61
C ARG A 160 -12.39 10.87 -10.57
N TYR A 161 -11.20 11.33 -10.94
CA TYR A 161 -10.78 12.73 -10.90
C TYR A 161 -10.60 13.39 -12.26
N ARG A 162 -11.10 12.77 -13.35
CA ARG A 162 -11.14 13.41 -14.68
C ARG A 162 -11.94 14.72 -14.68
N ARG A 163 -12.96 14.79 -13.83
CA ARG A 163 -13.66 16.04 -13.51
C ARG A 163 -13.25 16.44 -12.09
N PRO A 164 -12.74 17.67 -11.91
CA PRO A 164 -12.38 18.15 -10.58
C PRO A 164 -13.55 18.07 -9.60
N ARG A 165 -13.26 17.70 -8.34
CA ARG A 165 -14.26 17.53 -7.29
C ARG A 165 -13.81 18.21 -6.02
N ALA A 166 -14.74 18.87 -5.33
CA ALA A 166 -14.52 19.32 -3.97
C ALA A 166 -14.60 18.12 -3.01
N GLU A 167 -13.59 17.95 -2.19
CA GLU A 167 -13.52 16.91 -1.14
C GLU A 167 -12.97 17.52 0.12
N ARG A 168 -13.53 17.13 1.29
CA ARG A 168 -12.90 17.41 2.58
C ARG A 168 -11.90 16.32 2.90
N ARG A 169 -10.65 16.72 3.16
CA ARG A 169 -9.54 15.77 3.37
C ARG A 169 -8.66 16.20 4.52
N PHE A 170 -8.18 15.20 5.26
CA PHE A 170 -7.07 15.36 6.18
C PHE A 170 -5.76 15.34 5.41
N PHE A 171 -4.85 16.23 5.80
CA PHE A 171 -3.45 16.21 5.37
C PHE A 171 -2.56 16.17 6.61
N LEU A 172 -1.72 15.14 6.66
CA LEU A 172 -0.67 14.96 7.65
C LEU A 172 0.66 15.20 6.96
N PHE A 173 1.32 16.28 7.34
CA PHE A 173 2.67 16.61 6.93
C PHE A 173 3.63 16.09 8.01
N VAL A 174 4.60 15.29 7.63
CA VAL A 174 5.55 14.63 8.54
C VAL A 174 6.96 14.91 8.07
N ASP A 175 7.74 15.56 8.89
CA ASP A 175 9.13 15.97 8.62
C ASP A 175 10.12 15.24 9.54
N VAL A 176 11.34 15.01 9.05
CA VAL A 176 12.41 14.36 9.82
C VAL A 176 13.23 15.42 10.56
N ILE A 177 13.17 15.41 11.88
CA ILE A 177 13.87 16.39 12.71
C ILE A 177 15.38 16.29 12.49
N GLY A 178 16.02 17.44 12.15
CA GLY A 178 17.46 17.52 12.00
C GLY A 178 18.02 16.86 10.75
N SER A 179 17.19 16.55 9.76
CA SER A 179 17.57 15.92 8.49
C SER A 179 18.72 16.61 7.78
N THR A 180 18.76 17.96 7.79
CA THR A 180 19.84 18.74 7.18
C THR A 180 21.20 18.47 7.86
N ALA A 181 21.27 18.51 9.19
CA ALA A 181 22.49 18.22 9.94
C ALA A 181 22.93 16.74 9.79
N ILE A 182 21.94 15.83 9.72
CA ILE A 182 22.20 14.41 9.43
C ILE A 182 22.78 14.27 8.02
N ALA A 183 22.22 14.95 7.03
CA ALA A 183 22.68 14.91 5.64
C ALA A 183 24.08 15.50 5.47
N GLU A 184 24.37 16.61 6.11
CA GLU A 184 25.73 17.23 6.12
C GLU A 184 26.78 16.26 6.70
N ARG A 185 26.45 15.55 7.78
CA ARG A 185 27.33 14.58 8.42
C ARG A 185 27.52 13.30 7.60
N LEU A 186 26.46 12.77 7.01
CA LEU A 186 26.48 11.49 6.27
C LEU A 186 26.99 11.62 4.84
N GLY A 187 26.87 12.82 4.25
CA GLY A 187 27.04 13.02 2.82
C GLY A 187 25.82 12.61 1.99
N PRO A 188 25.73 13.04 0.73
CA PRO A 188 24.48 12.95 -0.06
C PRO A 188 23.94 11.52 -0.24
N LEU A 189 24.82 10.55 -0.51
CA LEU A 189 24.41 9.17 -0.77
C LEU A 189 23.84 8.49 0.48
N GLU A 190 24.54 8.59 1.61
CA GLU A 190 24.11 7.96 2.86
C GLU A 190 22.90 8.69 3.46
N ALA A 191 22.79 10.02 3.28
CA ALA A 191 21.60 10.78 3.63
C ALA A 191 20.36 10.29 2.85
N HIS A 192 20.50 10.04 1.53
CA HIS A 192 19.42 9.44 0.74
C HIS A 192 19.04 8.05 1.25
N ARG A 193 20.02 7.19 1.58
CA ARG A 193 19.78 5.86 2.16
C ARG A 193 19.09 5.93 3.52
N PHE A 194 19.48 6.88 4.36
CA PHE A 194 18.85 7.14 5.64
C PHE A 194 17.38 7.52 5.47
N LEU A 195 17.06 8.52 4.62
CA LEU A 195 15.68 8.92 4.35
C LEU A 195 14.86 7.78 3.72
N ALA A 196 15.43 7.03 2.79
CA ALA A 196 14.76 5.86 2.21
C ALA A 196 14.44 4.80 3.27
N ALA A 197 15.31 4.59 4.27
CA ALA A 197 15.05 3.69 5.39
C ALA A 197 13.94 4.21 6.30
N VAL A 198 13.93 5.53 6.61
CA VAL A 198 12.84 6.18 7.36
C VAL A 198 11.51 6.02 6.64
N PHE A 199 11.44 6.33 5.35
CA PHE A 199 10.22 6.20 4.55
C PHE A 199 9.74 4.75 4.44
N SER A 200 10.67 3.80 4.35
CA SER A 200 10.33 2.37 4.36
C SER A 200 9.73 1.92 5.69
N ALA A 201 10.28 2.40 6.81
CA ALA A 201 9.77 2.08 8.15
C ALA A 201 8.37 2.64 8.40
N THR A 202 8.05 3.82 7.84
CA THR A 202 6.75 4.48 8.01
C THR A 202 5.66 3.94 7.06
N ALA A 203 6.01 3.18 6.03
CA ALA A 203 5.07 2.70 5.02
C ALA A 203 3.99 1.76 5.60
N GLU A 204 4.35 0.89 6.52
CA GLU A 204 3.43 -0.04 7.18
C GLU A 204 2.43 0.67 8.11
N PRO A 205 2.86 1.57 9.03
CA PRO A 205 1.96 2.44 9.79
C PRO A 205 0.96 3.20 8.93
N ILE A 206 1.42 3.83 7.85
CA ILE A 206 0.55 4.57 6.93
C ILE A 206 -0.50 3.64 6.31
N ALA A 207 -0.10 2.46 5.85
CA ALA A 207 -1.01 1.48 5.28
C ALA A 207 -2.01 0.93 6.31
N ALA A 208 -1.58 0.67 7.56
CA ALA A 208 -2.43 0.22 8.66
C ALA A 208 -3.51 1.25 8.99
N CYS A 209 -3.17 2.53 8.95
CA CYS A 209 -4.10 3.65 9.11
C CYS A 209 -4.90 3.97 7.84
N ARG A 210 -4.76 3.18 6.76
CA ARG A 210 -5.38 3.43 5.45
C ARG A 210 -5.04 4.80 4.86
N GLY A 211 -3.87 5.34 5.21
CA GLY A 211 -3.35 6.58 4.65
C GLY A 211 -2.93 6.40 3.19
N GLU A 212 -3.08 7.46 2.42
CA GLU A 212 -2.58 7.56 1.06
C GLU A 212 -1.37 8.50 1.07
N VAL A 213 -0.19 7.99 0.74
CA VAL A 213 0.96 8.85 0.53
C VAL A 213 0.70 9.67 -0.73
N TYR A 214 0.57 10.98 -0.56
CA TYR A 214 0.38 11.90 -1.66
C TYR A 214 1.71 12.17 -2.37
N GLN A 215 2.74 12.51 -1.60
CA GLN A 215 4.08 12.76 -2.13
C GLN A 215 5.15 12.68 -1.05
N TYR A 216 6.40 12.50 -1.49
CA TYR A 216 7.60 12.70 -0.71
C TYR A 216 8.30 13.96 -1.24
N VAL A 217 8.64 14.90 -0.39
CA VAL A 217 9.31 16.16 -0.76
C VAL A 217 10.51 16.36 0.14
N GLY A 218 11.71 16.08 -0.38
CA GLY A 218 12.93 16.10 0.45
C GLY A 218 12.86 15.07 1.57
N ASP A 219 12.78 15.54 2.80
CA ASP A 219 12.66 14.75 4.03
C ASP A 219 11.23 14.69 4.58
N GLU A 220 10.27 15.28 3.85
CA GLU A 220 8.87 15.33 4.22
C GLU A 220 8.02 14.26 3.56
N ILE A 221 7.10 13.67 4.31
CA ILE A 221 6.04 12.76 3.83
C ILE A 221 4.70 13.47 3.98
N VAL A 222 3.95 13.59 2.88
CA VAL A 222 2.58 14.09 2.91
C VAL A 222 1.61 12.93 2.78
N VAL A 223 0.82 12.68 3.82
CA VAL A 223 -0.19 11.63 3.87
C VAL A 223 -1.58 12.23 3.92
N THR A 224 -2.53 11.64 3.20
CA THR A 224 -3.90 12.18 3.11
C THR A 224 -4.96 11.10 3.28
N TRP A 225 -6.12 11.51 3.77
CA TRP A 225 -7.35 10.71 3.89
C TRP A 225 -8.54 11.57 3.46
N THR A 226 -9.55 10.95 2.85
CA THR A 226 -10.87 11.60 2.82
C THR A 226 -11.40 11.72 4.25
N GLU A 227 -12.25 12.71 4.54
CA GLU A 227 -12.82 12.89 5.87
C GLU A 227 -13.47 11.60 6.40
N ALA A 228 -14.25 10.91 5.56
CA ALA A 228 -14.89 9.65 5.92
C ALA A 228 -13.93 8.52 6.29
N GLU A 229 -12.74 8.48 5.67
CA GLU A 229 -11.74 7.43 5.92
C GLU A 229 -10.81 7.76 7.09
N GLY A 230 -10.61 9.03 7.37
CA GLY A 230 -9.79 9.48 8.50
C GLY A 230 -10.51 9.38 9.84
N LYS A 231 -11.83 9.64 9.88
CA LYS A 231 -12.62 9.64 11.13
C LYS A 231 -12.55 8.35 11.95
N PRO A 232 -12.72 7.14 11.36
CA PRO A 232 -12.70 5.93 12.17
C PRO A 232 -11.38 5.78 12.94
N GLU A 233 -11.49 5.58 14.25
CA GLU A 233 -10.34 5.39 15.15
C GLU A 233 -9.32 6.55 15.14
N ALA A 234 -9.76 7.76 14.71
CA ALA A 234 -8.88 8.92 14.53
C ALA A 234 -7.57 8.59 13.78
N ARG A 235 -7.69 7.85 12.67
CA ARG A 235 -6.57 7.29 11.91
C ARG A 235 -5.42 8.26 11.62
N PRO A 236 -5.67 9.54 11.22
CA PRO A 236 -4.58 10.46 10.96
C PRO A 236 -3.73 10.79 12.20
N LEU A 237 -4.34 10.89 13.39
CA LEU A 237 -3.62 11.08 14.65
C LEU A 237 -2.81 9.83 15.01
N ARG A 238 -3.46 8.66 15.00
CA ARG A 238 -2.79 7.38 15.32
C ARG A 238 -1.66 7.05 14.37
N CYS A 239 -1.78 7.44 13.09
CA CYS A 239 -0.75 7.20 12.09
C CYS A 239 0.60 7.80 12.50
N PHE A 240 0.63 9.04 12.99
CA PHE A 240 1.86 9.66 13.45
C PHE A 240 2.53 8.86 14.57
N PHE A 241 1.79 8.49 15.61
CA PHE A 241 2.34 7.73 16.73
C PHE A 241 2.80 6.32 16.36
N LEU A 242 2.10 5.67 15.42
CA LEU A 242 2.53 4.38 14.89
C LEU A 242 3.79 4.50 14.02
N MET A 243 3.96 5.61 13.29
CA MET A 243 5.20 5.89 12.55
C MET A 243 6.37 6.08 13.52
N GLU A 244 6.19 6.84 14.62
CA GLU A 244 7.20 7.01 15.65
C GLU A 244 7.56 5.67 16.31
N ALA A 245 6.56 4.86 16.67
CA ALA A 245 6.80 3.54 17.26
C ALA A 245 7.60 2.62 16.34
N ALA A 246 7.28 2.61 15.04
CA ALA A 246 8.01 1.81 14.06
C ALA A 246 9.48 2.25 13.90
N LEU A 247 9.76 3.53 14.01
CA LEU A 247 11.15 4.05 14.01
C LEU A 247 11.88 3.71 15.29
N LEU A 248 11.22 3.76 16.44
CA LEU A 248 11.81 3.36 17.74
C LEU A 248 12.14 1.86 17.75
N ASP A 249 11.30 1.01 17.19
CA ASP A 249 11.58 -0.44 17.05
C ASP A 249 12.82 -0.72 16.19
N LEU A 250 13.19 0.21 15.30
CA LEU A 250 14.36 0.12 14.43
C LEU A 250 15.55 0.99 14.89
N ASP A 251 15.48 1.60 16.07
CA ASP A 251 16.50 2.54 16.58
C ASP A 251 17.91 1.93 16.58
N GLY A 252 18.05 0.68 17.02
CA GLY A 252 19.33 -0.04 16.98
C GLY A 252 19.91 -0.18 15.56
N HIS A 253 19.05 -0.39 14.56
CA HIS A 253 19.47 -0.44 13.16
C HIS A 253 19.92 0.93 12.65
N PHE A 254 19.17 1.99 12.97
CA PHE A 254 19.53 3.35 12.56
C PHE A 254 20.85 3.82 13.21
N ARG A 255 21.03 3.56 14.50
CA ARG A 255 22.28 3.87 15.20
C ARG A 255 23.48 3.13 14.61
N SER A 256 23.35 1.83 14.39
CA SER A 256 24.47 1.01 13.88
C SER A 256 24.82 1.31 12.43
N THR A 257 23.84 1.67 11.59
CA THR A 257 24.04 1.87 10.14
C THR A 257 24.38 3.32 9.81
N PHE A 258 23.72 4.29 10.45
CA PHE A 258 23.80 5.70 10.10
C PHE A 258 24.36 6.58 11.23
N SER A 259 24.61 6.02 12.41
CA SER A 259 24.96 6.78 13.62
C SER A 259 23.97 7.93 13.88
N ALA A 260 22.70 7.70 13.60
CA ALA A 260 21.63 8.69 13.70
C ALA A 260 20.34 8.04 14.23
N GLU A 261 19.53 8.82 14.94
CA GLU A 261 18.22 8.43 15.44
C GLU A 261 17.16 9.27 14.70
N PRO A 262 16.32 8.66 13.87
CA PRO A 262 15.26 9.39 13.21
C PRO A 262 14.19 9.80 14.23
N ARG A 263 13.85 11.07 14.23
CA ARG A 263 12.75 11.65 15.02
C ARG A 263 11.83 12.40 14.07
N LEU A 264 10.53 12.31 14.32
CA LEU A 264 9.52 12.93 13.48
C LEU A 264 8.90 14.13 14.18
N ARG A 265 8.48 15.10 13.38
CA ARG A 265 7.48 16.09 13.75
C ARG A 265 6.40 16.11 12.69
N ALA A 266 5.21 16.56 13.04
CA ALA A 266 4.11 16.55 12.11
C ALA A 266 3.09 17.65 12.37
N ALA A 267 2.29 17.96 11.33
CA ALA A 267 1.08 18.72 11.49
C ALA A 267 -0.09 18.05 10.76
N LEU A 268 -1.26 18.10 11.37
CA LEU A 268 -2.51 17.59 10.83
C LEU A 268 -3.51 18.72 10.62
N HIS A 269 -4.03 18.83 9.42
CA HIS A 269 -5.10 19.77 9.10
C HIS A 269 -6.21 19.10 8.29
N LEU A 270 -7.46 19.54 8.52
CA LEU A 270 -8.63 19.14 7.73
C LEU A 270 -9.20 20.36 7.02
N GLY A 271 -9.45 20.23 5.74
CA GLY A 271 -10.16 21.28 4.99
C GLY A 271 -10.63 20.82 3.63
N GLU A 272 -11.25 21.73 2.90
CA GLU A 272 -11.74 21.48 1.55
C GLU A 272 -10.64 21.67 0.52
N VAL A 273 -10.55 20.72 -0.41
CA VAL A 273 -9.65 20.75 -1.57
C VAL A 273 -10.41 20.43 -2.84
N ILE A 274 -9.93 20.95 -3.94
CA ILE A 274 -10.35 20.51 -5.26
C ILE A 274 -9.37 19.44 -5.72
N ALA A 275 -9.84 18.19 -5.78
CA ALA A 275 -9.10 17.06 -6.29
C ALA A 275 -9.36 16.91 -7.80
N GLY A 276 -8.32 16.91 -8.60
CA GLY A 276 -8.42 16.82 -10.06
C GLY A 276 -7.20 16.13 -10.67
N GLU A 277 -7.41 15.53 -11.83
CA GLU A 277 -6.34 14.99 -12.67
C GLU A 277 -5.74 16.13 -13.51
N VAL A 278 -4.41 16.29 -13.44
CA VAL A 278 -3.68 17.37 -14.12
C VAL A 278 -2.50 16.78 -14.88
N GLY A 279 -2.14 17.42 -15.97
CA GLY A 279 -0.96 17.14 -16.79
C GLY A 279 -1.24 16.29 -18.03
N GLU A 280 -0.59 16.65 -19.15
CA GLU A 280 -0.67 15.91 -20.42
C GLU A 280 0.51 14.93 -20.56
N VAL A 281 1.70 15.36 -20.21
CA VAL A 281 2.92 14.53 -20.31
C VAL A 281 2.99 13.50 -19.16
N ARG A 282 2.63 13.94 -17.96
CA ARG A 282 2.53 13.10 -16.76
C ARG A 282 1.24 13.43 -16.03
N ARG A 283 0.31 12.50 -16.05
CA ARG A 283 -0.95 12.65 -15.31
C ARG A 283 -0.74 12.36 -13.83
N ALA A 284 -1.21 13.27 -12.99
CA ALA A 284 -1.19 13.13 -11.55
C ALA A 284 -2.51 13.64 -10.95
N ILE A 285 -2.92 13.04 -9.84
CA ILE A 285 -4.01 13.59 -9.04
C ILE A 285 -3.40 14.68 -8.16
N VAL A 286 -3.90 15.90 -8.30
CA VAL A 286 -3.43 17.07 -7.58
C VAL A 286 -4.56 17.63 -6.73
N TYR A 287 -4.20 18.09 -5.53
CA TYR A 287 -5.11 18.74 -4.59
C TYR A 287 -4.83 20.24 -4.58
N HIS A 288 -5.81 21.04 -5.00
CA HIS A 288 -5.75 22.50 -4.97
C HIS A 288 -6.57 23.03 -3.80
N GLY A 289 -6.04 24.02 -3.09
CA GLY A 289 -6.68 24.66 -1.94
C GLY A 289 -5.68 25.16 -0.92
N ASP A 290 -6.14 25.98 0.02
CA ASP A 290 -5.31 26.53 1.11
C ASP A 290 -4.92 25.49 2.17
N VAL A 291 -5.55 24.32 2.14
CA VAL A 291 -5.39 23.25 3.15
C VAL A 291 -3.94 22.75 3.23
N MET A 292 -3.33 22.50 2.08
CA MET A 292 -1.95 22.02 2.04
C MET A 292 -0.96 23.06 2.55
N ASN A 293 -1.14 24.33 2.12
CA ASN A 293 -0.33 25.44 2.61
C ASN A 293 -0.50 25.64 4.13
N THR A 294 -1.72 25.47 4.61
CA THR A 294 -2.02 25.57 6.05
C THR A 294 -1.35 24.43 6.82
N ALA A 295 -1.44 23.18 6.34
CA ALA A 295 -0.82 22.04 7.00
C ALA A 295 0.72 22.17 7.04
N SER A 296 1.34 22.58 5.92
CA SER A 296 2.79 22.83 5.87
C SER A 296 3.23 23.94 6.84
N ARG A 297 2.46 25.03 6.94
CA ARG A 297 2.79 26.12 7.89
C ARG A 297 2.57 25.71 9.35
N LEU A 298 1.59 24.87 9.63
CA LEU A 298 1.41 24.27 10.96
C LEU A 298 2.58 23.34 11.31
N GLU A 299 3.13 22.61 10.33
CA GLU A 299 4.33 21.78 10.53
C GLU A 299 5.51 22.70 10.93
N GLN A 300 5.75 23.79 10.19
CA GLN A 300 6.80 24.76 10.54
C GLN A 300 6.59 25.36 11.96
N ALA A 301 5.35 25.63 12.33
CA ALA A 301 5.03 26.17 13.66
C ALA A 301 5.33 25.19 14.80
N THR A 302 5.51 23.89 14.54
CA THR A 302 5.94 22.91 15.56
C THR A 302 7.28 23.29 16.18
N ARG A 303 8.18 23.89 15.39
CA ARG A 303 9.52 24.33 15.82
C ARG A 303 9.40 25.45 16.83
N ASP A 304 8.60 26.47 16.51
CA ASP A 304 8.44 27.66 17.35
C ASP A 304 7.70 27.33 18.65
N ALA A 305 6.71 26.40 18.56
CA ALA A 305 5.95 25.94 19.70
C ALA A 305 6.69 24.91 20.59
N GLY A 306 7.84 24.40 20.14
CA GLY A 306 8.62 23.39 20.86
C GLY A 306 7.87 22.05 21.03
N VAL A 307 7.01 21.69 20.07
CA VAL A 307 6.20 20.46 20.09
C VAL A 307 6.45 19.62 18.84
N ARG A 308 6.15 18.33 18.94
CA ARG A 308 6.39 17.41 17.82
C ARG A 308 5.18 17.19 16.94
N PHE A 309 3.97 17.39 17.45
CA PHE A 309 2.76 17.19 16.67
C PHE A 309 1.73 18.27 16.95
N ILE A 310 1.32 18.98 15.91
CA ILE A 310 0.24 19.97 15.94
C ILE A 310 -0.95 19.48 15.11
N ALA A 311 -2.13 19.55 15.68
CA ALA A 311 -3.38 19.34 14.96
C ALA A 311 -4.23 20.62 14.99
N SER A 312 -4.74 21.05 13.84
CA SER A 312 -5.69 22.18 13.79
C SER A 312 -7.00 21.84 14.50
N ALA A 313 -7.69 22.87 15.02
CA ALA A 313 -9.02 22.68 15.61
C ALA A 313 -9.96 21.96 14.67
N ALA A 314 -9.97 22.32 13.36
CA ALA A 314 -10.80 21.64 12.35
C ALA A 314 -10.52 20.12 12.27
N ALA A 315 -9.28 19.69 12.46
CA ALA A 315 -8.94 18.28 12.48
C ALA A 315 -9.35 17.60 13.79
N VAL A 316 -9.09 18.23 14.93
CA VAL A 316 -9.42 17.69 16.26
C VAL A 316 -10.94 17.55 16.42
N ASP A 317 -11.70 18.58 16.04
CA ASP A 317 -13.17 18.58 16.14
C ASP A 317 -13.80 17.48 15.27
N ALA A 318 -13.24 17.25 14.07
CA ALA A 318 -13.75 16.21 13.16
C ALA A 318 -13.41 14.78 13.61
N LEU A 319 -12.28 14.59 14.33
CA LEU A 319 -11.80 13.28 14.81
C LEU A 319 -12.29 12.96 16.21
N GLU A 320 -12.84 13.94 16.91
CA GLU A 320 -13.13 13.91 18.33
C GLU A 320 -11.86 13.67 19.18
N LYS A 321 -11.86 14.11 20.42
CA LYS A 321 -10.72 13.87 21.32
C LYS A 321 -10.68 12.41 21.72
N GLN A 322 -9.54 11.77 21.50
CA GLN A 322 -9.31 10.37 21.84
C GLN A 322 -8.86 10.26 23.31
N PRO A 323 -9.37 9.29 24.10
CA PRO A 323 -9.06 9.18 25.52
C PRO A 323 -7.61 8.79 25.83
N ASP A 324 -6.93 8.20 24.88
CA ASP A 324 -5.52 7.80 24.94
C ASP A 324 -4.54 8.88 24.44
N LEU A 325 -5.05 10.07 24.11
CA LEU A 325 -4.27 11.22 23.67
C LEU A 325 -4.48 12.44 24.56
N GLU A 326 -3.40 13.14 24.87
CA GLU A 326 -3.40 14.43 25.55
C GLU A 326 -3.40 15.56 24.53
N TYR A 327 -4.25 16.57 24.78
CA TYR A 327 -4.43 17.74 23.93
C TYR A 327 -4.12 19.01 24.72
N ARG A 328 -3.02 19.67 24.39
CA ARG A 328 -2.69 20.99 24.96
C ARG A 328 -3.10 22.07 23.97
N ASP A 329 -3.95 23.00 24.39
CA ASP A 329 -4.36 24.15 23.57
C ASP A 329 -3.16 25.08 23.34
N LEU A 330 -2.82 25.30 22.08
CA LEU A 330 -1.78 26.27 21.68
C LEU A 330 -2.36 27.63 21.34
N GLY A 331 -3.69 27.79 21.46
CA GLY A 331 -4.38 29.00 21.09
C GLY A 331 -4.46 29.21 19.57
N ALA A 332 -4.57 30.47 19.19
CA ALA A 332 -4.65 30.89 17.80
C ALA A 332 -3.25 31.20 17.25
N LEU A 333 -2.75 30.31 16.39
CA LEU A 333 -1.43 30.45 15.78
C LEU A 333 -1.51 31.37 14.55
N ALA A 334 -0.72 32.42 14.54
CA ALA A 334 -0.53 33.29 13.37
C ALA A 334 0.39 32.59 12.36
N LEU A 335 -0.13 32.16 11.24
CA LEU A 335 0.64 31.49 10.19
C LEU A 335 1.07 32.48 9.12
N ARG A 336 2.32 32.40 8.68
CA ARG A 336 2.89 33.32 7.68
C ARG A 336 2.03 33.35 6.40
N GLY A 337 1.61 34.58 5.98
CA GLY A 337 0.82 34.80 4.76
C GLY A 337 -0.63 34.34 4.85
N ARG A 338 -1.16 34.12 6.05
CA ARG A 338 -2.58 33.92 6.32
C ARG A 338 -3.12 35.09 7.14
N LYS A 339 -4.29 35.60 6.75
CA LYS A 339 -4.93 36.75 7.44
C LYS A 339 -5.52 36.33 8.77
N GLU A 340 -6.09 35.13 8.84
CA GLU A 340 -6.77 34.61 10.01
C GLU A 340 -5.90 33.58 10.73
N PRO A 341 -5.70 33.75 12.05
CA PRO A 341 -5.00 32.75 12.85
C PRO A 341 -5.80 31.44 12.93
N ILE A 342 -5.08 30.34 13.11
CA ILE A 342 -5.70 29.00 13.22
C ILE A 342 -5.55 28.51 14.65
N ARG A 343 -6.66 28.18 15.29
CA ARG A 343 -6.61 27.49 16.57
C ARG A 343 -6.08 26.07 16.38
N ALA A 344 -5.13 25.70 17.22
CA ALA A 344 -4.40 24.44 17.11
C ALA A 344 -4.11 23.82 18.48
N TRP A 345 -3.85 22.52 18.46
CA TRP A 345 -3.58 21.70 19.62
C TRP A 345 -2.24 20.98 19.43
N SER A 346 -1.40 20.94 20.46
CA SER A 346 -0.37 19.92 20.54
C SER A 346 -1.01 18.62 20.96
N VAL A 347 -0.64 17.53 20.28
CA VAL A 347 -1.18 16.19 20.56
C VAL A 347 -0.03 15.27 20.95
N GLU A 348 -0.18 14.58 22.09
CA GLU A 348 0.79 13.65 22.63
C GLU A 348 0.08 12.37 23.09
N LEU A 349 0.83 11.26 23.22
CA LEU A 349 0.29 10.07 23.88
C LEU A 349 0.13 10.33 25.35
N SER A 350 -1.03 9.97 25.91
CA SER A 350 -1.25 9.99 27.35
C SER A 350 -0.21 9.10 28.03
N ARG A 351 0.44 9.62 29.06
CA ARG A 351 1.35 8.80 29.86
C ARG A 351 0.51 7.79 30.65
N PRO A 352 0.93 6.51 30.69
CA PRO A 352 0.23 5.49 31.46
C PRO A 352 0.22 5.78 32.96
#